data_8d0b640d4015860ffcc5febe8616b647
#
_entry.id   8d0b640d4015860ffcc5febe8616b647
#
_cell.length_a   1.000
_cell.length_b   1.000
_cell.length_c   1.000
_cell.angle_alpha   90.00
_cell.angle_beta   90.00
_cell.angle_gamma   90.00
#
_symmetry.space_group_name_H-M   'P 1'
#
loop_
_entity.id
_entity.type
_entity.pdbx_description
1 polymer ?
#
loop_
_entity_poly.entity_id
_entity_poly.type
_entity_poly.pdbx_seq_one_letter_code
_entity_poly.pdbx_strand_id
1 'polypeptide(L)'
;MKVSNIMMFEFNSADSLEAFVDAWQAHGPYPNTEQTVFVKTGVASGVGITVYQNEKARLAGHEIRKKGLQTDIFSKHLKDTMVLEGDVLIQFGRNIIEEENQLTT
;
A
#
# COMPACT_ATOMS: atom_id res chain seq x y z
N MET A 1 13.39 -7.12 -12.24
CA MET A 1 12.07 -7.75 -12.06
C MET A 1 11.28 -6.96 -11.04
N LYS A 2 10.01 -6.70 -11.30
CA LYS A 2 9.14 -6.03 -10.36
C LYS A 2 8.81 -6.94 -9.19
N VAL A 3 8.72 -6.36 -8.00
CA VAL A 3 8.40 -7.09 -6.77
C VAL A 3 7.23 -6.41 -6.07
N SER A 4 6.52 -7.17 -5.26
CA SER A 4 5.34 -6.67 -4.56
C SER A 4 5.39 -6.97 -3.07
N ASN A 5 4.82 -6.05 -2.29
CA ASN A 5 4.43 -6.31 -0.90
C ASN A 5 2.92 -6.42 -0.85
N ILE A 6 2.44 -7.39 -0.10
CA ILE A 6 1.03 -7.56 0.21
C ILE A 6 0.93 -7.51 1.73
N MET A 7 0.28 -6.47 2.25
CA MET A 7 0.10 -6.31 3.69
C MET A 7 -1.35 -6.52 4.07
N MET A 8 -1.55 -7.44 5.01
CA MET A 8 -2.87 -7.69 5.59
C MET A 8 -2.93 -6.95 6.93
N PHE A 9 -4.00 -6.18 7.13
CA PHE A 9 -4.16 -5.34 8.32
C PHE A 9 -5.41 -5.72 9.08
N GLU A 10 -5.30 -5.81 10.40
CA GLU A 10 -6.43 -5.75 11.32
C GLU A 10 -6.31 -4.46 12.14
N PHE A 11 -7.40 -3.74 12.22
CA PHE A 11 -7.47 -2.48 12.96
C PHE A 11 -8.26 -2.66 14.26
N ASN A 12 -8.04 -1.74 15.21
CA ASN A 12 -8.74 -1.79 16.50
C ASN A 12 -10.25 -1.55 16.35
N SER A 13 -10.66 -0.79 15.34
CA SER A 13 -12.05 -0.44 15.08
C SER A 13 -12.21 0.06 13.64
N ALA A 14 -13.47 0.25 13.22
CA ALA A 14 -13.76 0.88 11.94
C ALA A 14 -13.18 2.30 11.86
N ASP A 15 -13.28 3.07 12.95
CA ASP A 15 -12.71 4.42 13.00
C ASP A 15 -11.19 4.41 12.87
N SER A 16 -10.53 3.42 13.46
CA SER A 16 -9.07 3.24 13.32
C SER A 16 -8.67 2.94 11.89
N LEU A 17 -9.45 2.14 11.17
CA LEU A 17 -9.23 1.88 9.75
C LEU A 17 -9.29 3.18 8.95
N GLU A 18 -10.34 3.97 9.15
CA GLU A 18 -10.51 5.23 8.43
C GLU A 18 -9.39 6.22 8.73
N ALA A 19 -9.00 6.35 10.00
CA ALA A 19 -7.90 7.23 10.39
C ALA A 19 -6.57 6.80 9.77
N PHE A 20 -6.32 5.50 9.71
CA PHE A 20 -5.12 4.96 9.07
C PHE A 20 -5.09 5.26 7.57
N VAL A 21 -6.21 5.07 6.89
CA VAL A 21 -6.33 5.36 5.45
C VAL A 21 -6.11 6.84 5.19
N ASP A 22 -6.72 7.72 5.98
CA ASP A 22 -6.53 9.16 5.85
C ASP A 22 -5.07 9.56 6.03
N ALA A 23 -4.39 8.98 7.03
CA ALA A 23 -2.98 9.25 7.28
C ALA A 23 -2.10 8.76 6.12
N TRP A 24 -2.41 7.59 5.55
CA TRP A 24 -1.67 7.06 4.41
C TRP A 24 -1.86 7.93 3.16
N GLN A 25 -3.09 8.35 2.89
CA GLN A 25 -3.37 9.26 1.77
C GLN A 25 -2.61 10.59 1.93
N ALA A 26 -2.55 11.11 3.14
CA ALA A 26 -1.80 12.34 3.40
C ALA A 26 -0.29 12.15 3.24
N HIS A 27 0.23 10.99 3.61
CA HIS A 27 1.64 10.65 3.41
C HIS A 27 2.01 10.53 1.93
N GLY A 28 1.11 9.98 1.12
CA GLY A 28 1.35 9.71 -0.28
C GLY A 28 2.11 8.41 -0.54
N PRO A 29 2.42 8.14 -1.81
CA PRO A 29 3.06 6.88 -2.19
C PRO A 29 4.53 6.82 -1.76
N TYR A 30 5.03 5.60 -1.58
CA TYR A 30 6.47 5.38 -1.39
C TYR A 30 7.23 5.59 -2.69
N PRO A 31 8.52 5.99 -2.63
CA PRO A 31 9.32 6.20 -3.84
C PRO A 31 9.44 4.94 -4.69
N ASN A 32 9.48 5.13 -6.01
CA ASN A 32 9.72 4.05 -6.99
C ASN A 32 8.67 2.94 -6.96
N THR A 33 7.44 3.29 -6.59
CA THR A 33 6.28 2.40 -6.70
C THR A 33 5.57 2.64 -8.02
N GLU A 34 5.06 1.58 -8.61
CA GLU A 34 4.25 1.67 -9.82
C GLU A 34 2.77 1.74 -9.48
N GLN A 35 2.38 1.05 -8.42
CA GLN A 35 0.98 0.95 -8.03
C GLN A 35 0.88 0.67 -6.54
N THR A 36 -0.07 1.32 -5.90
CA THR A 36 -0.47 1.02 -4.52
C THR A 36 -1.99 1.01 -4.45
N VAL A 37 -2.53 -0.07 -3.94
CA VAL A 37 -3.98 -0.24 -3.77
C VAL A 37 -4.25 -0.68 -2.35
N PHE A 38 -5.21 -0.04 -1.68
CA PHE A 38 -5.71 -0.50 -0.39
C PHE A 38 -7.17 -0.93 -0.55
N VAL A 39 -7.47 -2.14 -0.14
CA VAL A 39 -8.80 -2.74 -0.28
C VAL A 39 -9.34 -3.02 1.12
N LYS A 40 -10.55 -2.50 1.39
CA LYS A 40 -11.25 -2.79 2.63
C LYS A 40 -11.86 -4.18 2.53
N THR A 41 -11.49 -5.08 3.44
CA THR A 41 -11.94 -6.47 3.42
C THR A 41 -12.97 -6.79 4.51
N GLY A 42 -13.18 -5.88 5.45
CA GLY A 42 -14.13 -6.03 6.53
C GLY A 42 -14.33 -4.71 7.24
N VAL A 43 -15.11 -4.70 8.31
CA VAL A 43 -15.39 -3.48 9.09
C VAL A 43 -14.11 -2.84 9.62
N ALA A 44 -13.16 -3.66 10.04
CA ALA A 44 -11.90 -3.22 10.62
C ALA A 44 -10.71 -4.00 10.05
N SER A 45 -10.77 -4.34 8.77
CA SER A 45 -9.67 -5.05 8.11
C SER A 45 -9.46 -4.55 6.69
N GLY A 46 -8.24 -4.72 6.19
CA GLY A 46 -7.89 -4.32 4.84
C GLY A 46 -6.63 -5.00 4.33
N VAL A 47 -6.40 -4.87 3.03
CA VAL A 47 -5.22 -5.40 2.37
C VAL A 47 -4.60 -4.30 1.52
N GLY A 48 -3.32 -4.05 1.72
CA GLY A 48 -2.54 -3.14 0.90
C GLY A 48 -1.64 -3.92 -0.06
N ILE A 49 -1.66 -3.55 -1.33
CA ILE A 49 -0.81 -4.17 -2.35
C ILE A 49 0.02 -3.07 -2.99
N THR A 50 1.33 -3.19 -2.93
CA THR A 50 2.25 -2.23 -3.53
C THR A 50 3.18 -2.96 -4.50
N VAL A 51 3.27 -2.44 -5.72
CA VAL A 51 4.18 -2.94 -6.74
C VAL A 51 5.37 -1.99 -6.85
N TYR A 52 6.57 -2.52 -6.66
CA TYR A 52 7.82 -1.78 -6.78
C TYR A 52 8.55 -2.15 -8.07
N GLN A 53 9.30 -1.21 -8.61
CA GLN A 53 10.05 -1.40 -9.85
C GLN A 53 11.09 -2.51 -9.74
N ASN A 54 11.68 -2.68 -8.54
CA ASN A 54 12.72 -3.67 -8.29
C ASN A 54 12.87 -3.91 -6.78
N GLU A 55 13.73 -4.85 -6.42
CA GLU A 55 14.00 -5.24 -5.04
C GLU A 55 14.59 -4.08 -4.22
N LYS A 56 15.45 -3.26 -4.83
CA LYS A 56 16.04 -2.10 -4.14
C LYS A 56 14.97 -1.11 -3.70
N ALA A 57 14.01 -0.84 -4.59
CA ALA A 57 12.88 0.04 -4.28
C ALA A 57 12.00 -0.55 -3.16
N ARG A 58 11.78 -1.86 -3.17
CA ARG A 58 11.03 -2.55 -2.13
C ARG A 58 11.70 -2.43 -0.77
N LEU A 59 13.02 -2.62 -0.71
CA LEU A 59 13.78 -2.49 0.53
C LEU A 59 13.71 -1.06 1.07
N ALA A 60 13.81 -0.04 0.21
CA ALA A 60 13.67 1.35 0.61
C ALA A 60 12.27 1.64 1.17
N GLY A 61 11.23 1.11 0.53
CA GLY A 61 9.85 1.23 1.01
C GLY A 61 9.64 0.53 2.34
N HIS A 62 10.27 -0.63 2.54
CA HIS A 62 10.23 -1.34 3.81
C HIS A 62 10.78 -0.50 4.96
N GLU A 63 11.91 0.17 4.75
CA GLU A 63 12.51 1.04 5.76
C GLU A 63 11.59 2.22 6.12
N ILE A 64 10.96 2.83 5.12
CA ILE A 64 10.01 3.92 5.35
C ILE A 64 8.81 3.43 6.14
N ARG A 65 8.24 2.28 5.77
CA ARG A 65 7.09 1.67 6.45
C ARG A 65 7.45 1.32 7.90
N LYS A 66 8.61 0.75 8.13
CA LYS A 66 9.09 0.37 9.46
C LYS A 66 9.15 1.60 10.37
N LYS A 67 9.67 2.71 9.88
CA LYS A 67 9.71 3.97 10.64
C LYS A 67 8.31 4.49 10.91
N GLY A 68 7.43 4.43 9.93
CA GLY A 68 6.02 4.85 10.09
C GLY A 68 5.29 4.03 11.14
N LEU A 69 5.48 2.71 11.16
CA LEU A 69 4.85 1.83 12.13
C LEU A 69 5.37 2.03 13.55
N GLN A 70 6.52 2.67 13.72
CA GLN A 70 7.06 3.03 15.03
C GLN A 70 6.47 4.34 15.57
N THR A 71 5.68 5.05 14.77
CA THR A 71 5.03 6.30 15.20
C THR A 71 3.62 6.02 15.70
N ASP A 72 3.14 6.85 16.64
CA ASP A 72 1.79 6.72 17.19
C ASP A 72 0.70 6.92 16.14
N ILE A 73 0.98 7.66 15.07
CA ILE A 73 0.00 7.95 14.02
C ILE A 73 -0.50 6.68 13.34
N PHE A 74 0.39 5.71 13.12
CA PHE A 74 0.03 4.46 12.46
C PHE A 74 -0.15 3.31 13.45
N SER A 75 0.79 3.14 14.39
CA SER A 75 0.80 1.97 15.26
C SER A 75 -0.41 1.88 16.17
N LYS A 76 -0.93 3.00 16.66
CA LYS A 76 -2.08 3.01 17.57
C LYS A 76 -3.37 2.49 16.95
N HIS A 77 -3.47 2.50 15.63
CA HIS A 77 -4.67 2.05 14.92
C HIS A 77 -4.64 0.57 14.57
N LEU A 78 -3.47 -0.05 14.62
CA LEU A 78 -3.27 -1.43 14.17
C LEU A 78 -3.39 -2.40 15.33
N LYS A 79 -4.16 -3.46 15.12
CA LYS A 79 -4.24 -4.59 16.02
C LYS A 79 -3.23 -5.66 15.62
N ASP A 80 -3.12 -5.94 14.32
CA ASP A 80 -2.23 -6.95 13.78
C ASP A 80 -1.90 -6.65 12.32
N THR A 81 -0.74 -7.11 11.88
CA THR A 81 -0.33 -7.02 10.47
C THR A 81 0.38 -8.30 10.05
N MET A 82 0.23 -8.65 8.77
CA MET A 82 0.99 -9.72 8.14
C MET A 82 1.50 -9.22 6.79
N VAL A 83 2.76 -9.50 6.48
CA VAL A 83 3.38 -9.08 5.22
C VAL A 83 3.77 -10.30 4.40
N LEU A 84 3.34 -10.33 3.15
CA LEU A 84 3.80 -11.28 2.14
C LEU A 84 4.56 -10.51 1.07
N GLU A 85 5.62 -11.09 0.55
CA GLU A 85 6.47 -10.47 -0.46
C GLU A 85 6.75 -11.46 -1.57
N GLY A 86 6.86 -10.98 -2.80
CA GLY A 86 7.16 -11.85 -3.90
C GLY A 86 7.36 -11.11 -5.21
N ASP A 87 7.80 -11.85 -6.21
CA ASP A 87 8.00 -11.35 -7.56
C ASP A 87 6.65 -11.20 -8.26
N VAL A 88 6.51 -10.11 -9.02
CA VAL A 88 5.33 -9.89 -9.85
C VAL A 88 5.53 -10.66 -11.16
N LEU A 89 4.69 -11.66 -11.38
CA LEU A 89 4.77 -12.51 -12.59
C LEU A 89 3.85 -12.02 -13.70
N ILE A 90 2.70 -11.44 -13.34
CA ILE A 90 1.72 -10.94 -14.29
C ILE A 90 1.16 -9.63 -13.75
N GLN A 91 1.15 -8.61 -14.58
CA GLN A 91 0.54 -7.33 -14.25
C GLN A 91 -0.20 -6.79 -15.48
N PHE A 92 -1.52 -6.64 -15.34
CA PHE A 92 -2.36 -5.97 -16.32
C PHE A 92 -2.86 -4.66 -15.73
N GLY A 93 -3.23 -3.74 -16.56
CA GLY A 93 -3.82 -2.50 -16.17
C GLY A 93 -3.20 -1.32 -16.91
N ARG A 94 -3.84 -0.16 -16.76
CA ARG A 94 -3.41 1.09 -17.36
C ARG A 94 -3.31 2.15 -16.29
N ASN A 95 -2.40 3.11 -16.47
CA ASN A 95 -2.41 4.27 -15.60
C ASN A 95 -3.50 5.25 -16.10
N ILE A 96 -3.90 6.15 -15.21
CA ILE A 96 -4.98 7.11 -15.48
C ILE A 96 -4.66 8.00 -16.66
N ILE A 97 -3.39 8.39 -16.84
CA ILE A 97 -2.97 9.26 -17.95
C ILE A 97 -3.20 8.57 -19.29
N GLU A 98 -2.87 7.29 -19.42
CA GLU A 98 -3.09 6.51 -20.63
C GLU A 98 -4.58 6.40 -20.95
N GLU A 99 -5.43 6.17 -19.95
CA GLU A 99 -6.87 6.12 -20.10
C GLU A 99 -7.44 7.46 -20.58
N GLU A 100 -7.01 8.57 -20.00
CA GLU A 100 -7.42 9.90 -20.43
C GLU A 100 -7.04 10.16 -21.88
N ASN A 101 -5.82 9.80 -22.29
CA ASN A 101 -5.38 9.95 -23.66
C ASN A 101 -6.22 9.13 -24.63
N GLN A 102 -6.63 7.94 -24.25
CA GLN A 102 -7.49 7.09 -25.06
C GLN A 102 -8.89 7.65 -25.19
N LEU A 103 -9.42 8.29 -24.16
CA LEU A 103 -10.75 8.90 -24.18
C LEU A 103 -10.78 10.16 -25.06
N THR A 104 -9.63 10.81 -25.23
CA THR A 104 -9.54 12.05 -26.04
C THR A 104 -9.22 11.78 -27.51
N THR A 105 -8.85 10.58 -27.85
CA THR A 105 -8.55 10.19 -29.22
C THR A 105 -9.73 9.52 -29.90
#